data_a530e5597d9435eb17664e6291d8a230
#
_entry.id   a530e5597d9435eb17664e6291d8a230
#
_cell.length_a   1.000
_cell.length_b   1.000
_cell.length_c   1.000
_cell.angle_alpha   90.00
_cell.angle_beta   90.00
_cell.angle_gamma   90.00
#
_symmetry.space_group_name_H-M   'P 1'
#
loop_
_entity.id
_entity.type
_entity.pdbx_description
1 polymer ?
#
loop_
_entity_poly.entity_id
_entity_poly.type
_entity_poly.pdbx_seq_one_letter_code
_entity_poly.pdbx_strand_id
1 'polypeptide(L)'
;MNFTLKLDKRRQELGMTFEALSKRSDVPVSTLKAIFKKGVEHATFSNVAAIADALGVDIEFANEVDSYELLHQQAIKKARELVGMVQGTSGLESQAVGRNQIDMMIQQLVHKLMAGSPRKLWAS
;
A
#
# COMPACT_ATOMS: atom_id res chain seq x y z
N MET A 1 8.88 -4.16 6.79
CA MET A 1 9.86 -5.26 6.67
C MET A 1 10.25 -5.41 5.21
N ASN A 2 11.53 -5.43 4.95
CA ASN A 2 12.02 -5.56 3.58
C ASN A 2 11.97 -7.04 3.15
N PHE A 3 11.15 -7.32 2.14
CA PHE A 3 10.97 -8.69 1.64
C PHE A 3 12.24 -9.23 0.98
N THR A 4 13.02 -8.37 0.33
CA THR A 4 14.30 -8.75 -0.27
C THR A 4 15.25 -9.31 0.79
N LEU A 5 15.36 -8.63 1.93
CA LEU A 5 16.21 -9.09 3.02
C LEU A 5 15.72 -10.41 3.59
N LYS A 6 14.42 -10.62 3.66
CA LYS A 6 13.85 -11.88 4.13
C LYS A 6 14.23 -13.03 3.21
N LEU A 7 14.13 -12.83 1.90
CA LEU A 7 14.53 -13.85 0.93
C LEU A 7 16.03 -14.13 0.99
N ASP A 8 16.85 -13.09 1.11
CA ASP A 8 18.31 -13.26 1.17
C ASP A 8 18.72 -13.98 2.44
N LYS A 9 18.12 -13.63 3.56
CA LYS A 9 18.37 -14.32 4.83
C LYS A 9 18.02 -15.81 4.72
N ARG A 10 16.88 -16.12 4.11
CA ARG A 10 16.47 -17.53 3.91
C ARG A 10 17.45 -18.27 3.03
N ARG A 11 17.92 -17.63 1.94
CA ARG A 11 18.93 -18.20 1.06
C ARG A 11 20.20 -18.57 1.85
N GLN A 12 20.66 -17.65 2.69
CA GLN A 12 21.85 -17.86 3.52
C GLN A 12 21.65 -18.96 4.54
N GLU A 13 20.49 -19.02 5.19
CA GLU A 13 20.15 -20.07 6.14
C GLU A 13 20.20 -21.45 5.50
N LEU A 14 19.78 -21.55 4.24
CA LEU A 14 19.80 -22.81 3.48
C LEU A 14 21.15 -23.10 2.86
N GLY A 15 22.11 -22.18 2.94
CA GLY A 15 23.42 -22.34 2.33
C GLY A 15 23.37 -22.37 0.80
N MET A 16 22.38 -21.75 0.20
CA MET A 16 22.24 -21.73 -1.27
C MET A 16 23.09 -20.64 -1.90
N THR A 17 23.87 -21.05 -2.91
CA THR A 17 24.52 -20.09 -3.80
C THR A 17 23.52 -19.55 -4.81
N PHE A 18 23.87 -18.49 -5.52
CA PHE A 18 22.99 -17.99 -6.59
C PHE A 18 22.84 -19.03 -7.70
N GLU A 19 23.87 -19.82 -7.96
CA GLU A 19 23.81 -20.91 -8.94
C GLU A 19 22.80 -21.98 -8.52
N ALA A 20 22.80 -22.37 -7.26
CA ALA A 20 21.84 -23.33 -6.72
C ALA A 20 20.42 -22.79 -6.79
N LEU A 21 20.25 -21.55 -6.40
CA LEU A 21 18.95 -20.90 -6.44
C LEU A 21 18.45 -20.76 -7.89
N SER A 22 19.33 -20.44 -8.83
CA SER A 22 19.00 -20.35 -10.25
C SER A 22 18.49 -21.69 -10.79
N LYS A 23 19.17 -22.79 -10.46
CA LYS A 23 18.73 -24.11 -10.90
C LYS A 23 17.37 -24.49 -10.34
N ARG A 24 17.12 -24.13 -9.10
CA ARG A 24 15.87 -24.49 -8.43
C ARG A 24 14.69 -23.60 -8.83
N SER A 25 14.95 -22.33 -9.10
CA SER A 25 13.90 -21.35 -9.44
C SER A 25 13.69 -21.15 -10.94
N ASP A 26 14.62 -21.61 -11.76
CA ASP A 26 14.68 -21.31 -13.21
C ASP A 26 14.85 -19.81 -13.52
N VAL A 27 15.29 -19.04 -12.55
CA VAL A 27 15.62 -17.63 -12.76
C VAL A 27 17.12 -17.50 -13.03
N PRO A 28 17.55 -16.85 -14.12
CA PRO A 28 18.99 -16.74 -14.42
C PRO A 28 19.78 -16.09 -13.30
N VAL A 29 21.02 -16.51 -13.11
CA VAL A 29 21.90 -15.98 -12.05
C VAL A 29 22.01 -14.44 -12.13
N SER A 30 22.20 -13.90 -13.32
CA SER A 30 22.32 -12.45 -13.52
C SER A 30 21.06 -11.72 -13.06
N THR A 31 19.90 -12.29 -13.33
CA THR A 31 18.61 -11.75 -12.88
C THR A 31 18.49 -11.82 -11.36
N LEU A 32 18.87 -12.97 -10.76
CA LEU A 32 18.87 -13.11 -9.31
C LEU A 32 19.74 -12.05 -8.63
N LYS A 33 20.96 -11.87 -9.10
CA LYS A 33 21.88 -10.88 -8.54
C LYS A 33 21.31 -9.47 -8.64
N ALA A 34 20.67 -9.15 -9.76
CA ALA A 34 20.03 -7.84 -9.95
C ALA A 34 18.87 -7.65 -8.99
N ILE A 35 18.03 -8.66 -8.79
CA ILE A 35 16.87 -8.60 -7.88
C ILE A 35 17.33 -8.42 -6.44
N PHE A 36 18.31 -9.20 -5.99
CA PHE A 36 18.80 -9.10 -4.61
C PHE A 36 19.55 -7.80 -4.36
N LYS A 37 20.12 -7.18 -5.39
CA LYS A 37 20.79 -5.90 -5.27
C LYS A 37 19.82 -4.72 -5.29
N LYS A 38 18.87 -4.73 -6.23
CA LYS A 38 17.95 -3.59 -6.46
C LYS A 38 16.69 -3.67 -5.62
N GLY A 39 16.28 -4.87 -5.21
CA GLY A 39 15.06 -5.10 -4.47
C GLY A 39 14.01 -5.82 -5.30
N VAL A 40 13.16 -6.60 -4.61
CA VAL A 40 12.09 -7.38 -5.25
C VAL A 40 11.01 -6.48 -5.87
N GLU A 41 10.89 -5.25 -5.41
CA GLU A 41 9.93 -4.27 -5.94
C GLU A 41 10.23 -3.90 -7.40
N HIS A 42 11.44 -4.14 -7.87
CA HIS A 42 11.85 -3.89 -9.27
C HIS A 42 11.80 -5.14 -10.14
N ALA A 43 11.37 -6.27 -9.56
CA ALA A 43 11.28 -7.54 -10.27
C ALA A 43 9.84 -7.82 -10.69
N THR A 44 9.68 -8.75 -11.64
CA THR A 44 8.35 -9.24 -11.98
C THR A 44 7.84 -10.13 -10.84
N PHE A 45 6.53 -10.14 -10.64
CA PHE A 45 5.92 -11.03 -9.66
C PHE A 45 6.25 -12.50 -9.94
N SER A 46 6.28 -12.88 -11.20
CA SER A 46 6.62 -14.25 -11.61
C SER A 46 8.00 -14.67 -11.09
N ASN A 47 8.99 -13.81 -11.23
CA ASN A 47 10.34 -14.08 -10.74
C ASN A 47 10.40 -14.14 -9.21
N VAL A 48 9.71 -13.20 -8.54
CA VAL A 48 9.67 -13.17 -7.08
C VAL A 48 8.99 -14.44 -6.54
N ALA A 49 7.88 -14.84 -7.14
CA ALA A 49 7.17 -16.06 -6.75
C ALA A 49 8.04 -17.31 -6.94
N ALA A 50 8.76 -17.40 -8.05
CA ALA A 50 9.66 -18.53 -8.31
C ALA A 50 10.79 -18.59 -7.28
N ILE A 51 11.38 -17.46 -6.94
CA ILE A 51 12.43 -17.36 -5.93
C ILE A 51 11.90 -17.77 -4.55
N ALA A 52 10.76 -17.23 -4.16
CA ALA A 52 10.14 -17.54 -2.86
C ALA A 52 9.82 -19.04 -2.76
N ASP A 53 9.25 -19.62 -3.81
CA ASP A 53 8.94 -21.04 -3.86
C ASP A 53 10.22 -21.89 -3.71
N ALA A 54 11.27 -21.52 -4.43
CA ALA A 54 12.54 -22.22 -4.36
C ALA A 54 13.18 -22.16 -2.96
N LEU A 55 12.94 -21.09 -2.23
CA LEU A 55 13.44 -20.89 -0.87
C LEU A 55 12.50 -21.42 0.21
N GLY A 56 11.33 -21.93 -0.18
CA GLY A 56 10.34 -22.42 0.77
C GLY A 56 9.68 -21.30 1.57
N VAL A 57 9.56 -20.11 0.99
CA VAL A 57 8.88 -18.97 1.60
C VAL A 57 7.52 -18.80 0.95
N ASP A 58 6.47 -18.87 1.75
CA ASP A 58 5.12 -18.65 1.26
C ASP A 58 4.81 -17.17 1.16
N ILE A 59 4.23 -16.78 0.01
CA ILE A 59 3.71 -15.44 -0.17
C ILE A 59 2.23 -15.49 0.16
N GLU A 60 1.86 -14.93 1.31
CA GLU A 60 0.48 -14.91 1.75
C GLU A 60 -0.18 -13.59 1.38
N PHE A 61 -1.36 -13.68 0.77
CA PHE A 61 -2.20 -12.53 0.43
C PHE A 61 -3.46 -12.49 1.29
N ALA A 62 -3.41 -13.13 2.47
CA ALA A 62 -4.59 -13.35 3.30
C ALA A 62 -5.05 -12.10 4.07
N ASN A 63 -4.20 -11.10 4.21
CA ASN A 63 -4.51 -9.92 5.01
C ASN A 63 -4.97 -8.78 4.11
N GLU A 64 -6.28 -8.54 4.11
CA GLU A 64 -6.84 -7.36 3.46
C GLU A 64 -7.44 -6.43 4.52
N VAL A 65 -7.38 -5.14 4.23
CA VAL A 65 -8.04 -4.14 5.09
C VAL A 65 -9.54 -4.28 4.90
N ASP A 66 -10.31 -4.19 6.00
CA ASP A 66 -11.76 -4.23 5.93
C ASP A 66 -12.27 -3.16 4.94
N SER A 67 -13.21 -3.57 4.09
CA SER A 67 -13.73 -2.68 3.05
C SER A 67 -14.37 -1.41 3.62
N TYR A 68 -15.09 -1.53 4.74
CA TYR A 68 -15.67 -0.36 5.41
C TYR A 68 -14.57 0.62 5.84
N GLU A 69 -13.51 0.11 6.43
CA GLU A 69 -12.41 0.96 6.89
C GLU A 69 -11.75 1.70 5.73
N LEU A 70 -11.52 1.01 4.62
CA LEU A 70 -10.91 1.62 3.44
C LEU A 70 -11.80 2.71 2.84
N LEU A 71 -13.12 2.42 2.73
CA LEU A 71 -14.08 3.40 2.27
C LEU A 71 -14.17 4.59 3.23
N HIS A 72 -14.14 4.34 4.52
CA HIS A 72 -14.17 5.39 5.54
C HIS A 72 -12.95 6.31 5.45
N GLN A 73 -11.76 5.74 5.26
CA GLN A 73 -10.54 6.52 5.05
C GLN A 73 -10.66 7.42 3.82
N GLN A 74 -11.21 6.90 2.73
CA GLN A 74 -11.43 7.68 1.51
C GLN A 74 -12.45 8.79 1.74
N ALA A 75 -13.51 8.50 2.49
CA ALA A 75 -14.52 9.51 2.83
C ALA A 75 -13.92 10.64 3.66
N ILE A 76 -13.05 10.32 4.62
CA ILE A 76 -12.35 11.32 5.42
C ILE A 76 -11.46 12.19 4.54
N LYS A 77 -10.71 11.57 3.65
CA LYS A 77 -9.83 12.31 2.72
C LYS A 77 -10.63 13.29 1.87
N LYS A 78 -11.73 12.80 1.29
CA LYS A 78 -12.59 13.62 0.44
C LYS A 78 -13.26 14.76 1.21
N ALA A 79 -13.71 14.48 2.43
CA ALA A 79 -14.33 15.48 3.30
C ALA A 79 -13.32 16.58 3.66
N ARG A 80 -12.09 16.24 3.98
CA ARG A 80 -11.04 17.20 4.28
C ARG A 80 -10.71 18.08 3.10
N GLU A 81 -10.67 17.49 1.90
CA GLU A 81 -10.45 18.26 0.67
C GLU A 81 -11.56 19.27 0.43
N LEU A 82 -12.82 18.85 0.62
CA LEU A 82 -13.98 19.74 0.43
C LEU A 82 -13.99 20.88 1.46
N VAL A 83 -13.71 20.56 2.72
CA VAL A 83 -13.65 21.60 3.77
C VAL A 83 -12.47 22.54 3.53
N GLY A 84 -11.34 22.02 3.09
CA GLY A 84 -10.18 22.82 2.74
C GLY A 84 -10.47 23.79 1.60
N MET A 85 -11.22 23.34 0.58
CA MET A 85 -11.64 24.21 -0.52
C MET A 85 -12.55 25.34 -0.05
N VAL A 86 -13.52 25.02 0.81
CA VAL A 86 -14.43 26.04 1.37
C VAL A 86 -13.65 27.06 2.17
N GLN A 87 -12.72 26.61 3.00
CA GLN A 87 -11.87 27.51 3.78
C GLN A 87 -10.96 28.36 2.88
N GLY A 88 -10.45 27.78 1.82
CA GLY A 88 -9.64 28.52 0.86
C GLY A 88 -10.45 29.62 0.17
N THR A 89 -11.72 29.36 -0.11
CA THR A 89 -12.62 30.33 -0.75
C THR A 89 -13.02 31.45 0.19
N SER A 90 -13.18 31.14 1.47
CA SER A 90 -13.57 32.13 2.50
C SER A 90 -12.42 32.48 3.43
N GLY A 91 -11.19 32.43 2.92
CA GLY A 91 -9.96 32.50 3.71
C GLY A 91 -9.86 33.75 4.59
N LEU A 92 -10.42 34.85 4.17
CA LEU A 92 -10.41 36.07 4.96
C LEU A 92 -11.42 36.05 6.13
N GLU A 93 -12.40 35.20 6.05
CA GLU A 93 -13.42 35.00 7.07
C GLU A 93 -13.18 33.76 7.92
N SER A 94 -12.18 32.99 7.59
CA SER A 94 -11.85 31.71 8.26
C SER A 94 -11.55 31.89 9.75
N GLN A 95 -11.25 33.09 10.18
CA GLN A 95 -11.02 33.42 11.58
C GLN A 95 -12.22 33.10 12.47
N ALA A 96 -13.42 33.04 11.88
CA ALA A 96 -14.64 32.76 12.59
C ALA A 96 -14.91 31.28 12.80
N VAL A 97 -14.18 30.38 12.07
CA VAL A 97 -14.42 28.95 12.12
C VAL A 97 -13.40 28.31 13.03
N GLY A 98 -13.83 27.92 14.21
CA GLY A 98 -12.97 27.21 15.16
C GLY A 98 -12.66 25.79 14.71
N ARG A 99 -11.60 25.24 15.29
CA ARG A 99 -11.14 23.87 15.00
C ARG A 99 -12.24 22.83 15.22
N ASN A 100 -13.01 22.99 16.30
CA ASN A 100 -14.12 22.08 16.62
C ASN A 100 -15.21 22.12 15.55
N GLN A 101 -15.48 23.28 14.98
CA GLN A 101 -16.46 23.42 13.92
C GLN A 101 -15.98 22.74 12.64
N ILE A 102 -14.69 22.85 12.33
CA ILE A 102 -14.09 22.17 11.18
C ILE A 102 -14.23 20.68 11.34
N ASP A 103 -13.90 20.14 12.51
CA ASP A 103 -14.00 18.71 12.79
C ASP A 103 -15.44 18.22 12.66
N MET A 104 -16.42 19.01 13.15
CA MET A 104 -17.83 18.68 12.99
C MET A 104 -18.26 18.68 11.53
N MET A 105 -17.81 19.65 10.74
CA MET A 105 -18.09 19.69 9.31
C MET A 105 -17.55 18.47 8.59
N ILE A 106 -16.33 18.07 8.91
CA ILE A 106 -15.70 16.87 8.35
C ILE A 106 -16.52 15.64 8.70
N GLN A 107 -16.89 15.46 9.97
CA GLN A 107 -17.68 14.32 10.41
C GLN A 107 -19.03 14.25 9.70
N GLN A 108 -19.71 15.37 9.54
CA GLN A 108 -20.99 15.43 8.83
C GLN A 108 -20.84 15.05 7.37
N LEU A 109 -19.78 15.54 6.70
CA LEU A 109 -19.50 15.19 5.32
C LEU A 109 -19.14 13.71 5.17
N VAL A 110 -18.33 13.17 6.08
CA VAL A 110 -18.00 11.75 6.09
C VAL A 110 -19.27 10.91 6.19
N HIS A 111 -20.18 11.28 7.09
CA HIS A 111 -21.44 10.57 7.25
C HIS A 111 -22.26 10.56 5.95
N LYS A 112 -22.37 11.72 5.30
CA LYS A 112 -23.08 11.83 4.03
C LYS A 112 -22.41 11.04 2.92
N LEU A 113 -21.09 11.10 2.84
CA LEU A 113 -20.33 10.38 1.82
C LEU A 113 -20.45 8.86 2.00
N MET A 114 -20.43 8.40 3.25
CA MET A 114 -20.58 6.96 3.55
C MET A 114 -22.00 6.46 3.30
N ALA A 115 -23.00 7.32 3.40
CA ALA A 115 -24.39 6.96 3.10
C ALA A 115 -24.66 6.84 1.60
N GLY A 116 -23.81 7.43 0.78
CA GLY A 116 -23.91 7.38 -0.67
C GLY A 116 -23.30 6.12 -1.28
N SER A 117 -23.22 6.09 -2.60
CA SER A 117 -22.62 4.99 -3.33
C SER A 117 -21.10 4.96 -3.11
N PRO A 118 -20.52 3.80 -2.76
CA PRO A 118 -19.07 3.67 -2.64
C PRO A 118 -18.33 4.11 -3.91
N ARG A 119 -18.93 3.89 -5.06
CA ARG A 119 -18.34 4.26 -6.35
C ARG A 119 -18.00 5.75 -6.43
N LYS A 120 -18.85 6.60 -5.83
CA LYS A 120 -18.65 8.04 -5.84
C LYS A 120 -17.48 8.48 -4.98
N LEU A 121 -17.11 7.69 -3.96
CA LEU A 121 -15.97 8.00 -3.11
C LEU A 121 -14.66 8.01 -3.88
N TRP A 122 -14.56 7.17 -4.91
CA TRP A 122 -13.34 7.02 -5.70
C TRP A 122 -13.30 7.92 -6.92
N ALA A 123 -14.40 8.58 -7.23
CA ALA A 123 -14.46 9.53 -8.34
C ALA A 123 -13.71 10.81 -7.97
N SER A 124 -12.91 11.33 -8.88
CA SER A 124 -12.16 12.59 -8.69
C SER A 124 -13.01 13.80 -9.01
#